data_f107d8fe36468ea23ab16c5b88dbee26
#
_entry.id   f107d8fe36468ea23ab16c5b88dbee26
#
_cell.length_a   1.000
_cell.length_b   1.000
_cell.length_c   1.000
_cell.angle_alpha   90.00
_cell.angle_beta   90.00
_cell.angle_gamma   90.00
#
_symmetry.space_group_name_H-M   'P 1'
#
loop_
_entity.id
_entity.type
_entity.pdbx_description
1 polymer ?
#
loop_
_entity_poly.entity_id
_entity_poly.type
_entity_poly.pdbx_seq_one_letter_code
_entity_poly.pdbx_strand_id
1 'polypeptide(L)'
;MFDFKKPTTMMLGRWQPWHDGHTALFKKALVETGQVCIMIRDVGGIVGEDAGAGRTAAQTDNPFGLQTVMKNIEEGLRKEGFTYYDQYVMMEVPNIVDISYGRGVGYTFTQHDLGEEIHNISATKIRAEMREKGEL
;
A
#
# COMPACT_ATOMS: atom_id res chain seq x y z
N MET A 1 11.57 12.26 13.62
CA MET A 1 12.37 11.58 12.61
C MET A 1 12.21 10.07 12.72
N PHE A 2 12.10 9.39 11.60
CA PHE A 2 11.96 7.93 11.58
C PHE A 2 13.20 7.26 12.17
N ASP A 3 13.01 6.29 13.05
CA ASP A 3 14.09 5.58 13.72
C ASP A 3 13.97 4.08 13.43
N PHE A 4 14.91 3.54 12.67
CA PHE A 4 14.89 2.13 12.25
C PHE A 4 14.95 1.15 13.41
N LYS A 5 15.35 1.58 14.59
CA LYS A 5 15.46 0.71 15.77
C LYS A 5 14.22 0.70 16.66
N LYS A 6 13.30 1.61 16.42
CA LYS A 6 12.04 1.65 17.18
C LYS A 6 11.01 0.67 16.61
N PRO A 7 10.07 0.22 17.43
CA PRO A 7 8.97 -0.58 16.93
C PRO A 7 8.27 0.11 15.77
N THR A 8 8.04 -0.64 14.70
CA THR A 8 7.51 -0.12 13.44
C THR A 8 6.39 -1.02 12.94
N THR A 9 5.32 -0.41 12.43
CA THR A 9 4.24 -1.14 11.79
C THR A 9 4.51 -1.24 10.29
N MET A 10 4.34 -2.42 9.73
CA MET A 10 4.50 -2.66 8.31
C MET A 10 3.15 -2.57 7.59
N MET A 11 3.13 -1.89 6.46
CA MET A 11 2.02 -1.96 5.50
C MET A 11 2.57 -2.51 4.20
N LEU A 12 2.10 -3.69 3.79
CA LEU A 12 2.54 -4.34 2.56
C LEU A 12 1.42 -4.27 1.52
N GLY A 13 1.72 -3.77 0.33
CA GLY A 13 0.72 -3.67 -0.71
C GLY A 13 1.30 -3.33 -2.07
N ARG A 14 0.42 -3.26 -3.07
CA ARG A 14 0.78 -2.88 -4.44
C ARG A 14 0.62 -1.39 -4.67
N TRP A 15 -0.36 -0.78 -4.00
CA TRP A 15 -0.68 0.65 -4.04
C TRP A 15 -0.90 1.14 -5.49
N GLN A 16 -1.89 0.57 -6.17
CA GLN A 16 -2.14 0.75 -7.62
C GLN A 16 -3.53 1.36 -7.94
N PRO A 17 -3.79 2.63 -7.62
CA PRO A 17 -2.94 3.59 -6.93
C PRO A 17 -3.19 3.63 -5.41
N TRP A 18 -2.37 4.36 -4.69
CA TRP A 18 -2.66 4.77 -3.32
C TRP A 18 -3.91 5.64 -3.33
N HIS A 19 -4.81 5.42 -2.38
CA HIS A 19 -6.06 6.19 -2.29
C HIS A 19 -6.41 6.48 -0.83
N ASP A 20 -7.53 7.18 -0.63
CA ASP A 20 -7.95 7.62 0.72
C ASP A 20 -8.17 6.47 1.69
N GLY A 21 -8.58 5.31 1.21
CA GLY A 21 -8.69 4.10 2.04
C GLY A 21 -7.33 3.67 2.58
N HIS A 22 -6.29 3.77 1.78
CA HIS A 22 -4.92 3.47 2.21
C HIS A 22 -4.42 4.50 3.22
N THR A 23 -4.75 5.76 3.01
CA THR A 23 -4.42 6.82 3.98
C THR A 23 -5.11 6.59 5.32
N ALA A 24 -6.37 6.16 5.31
CA ALA A 24 -7.09 5.82 6.53
C ALA A 24 -6.45 4.63 7.25
N LEU A 25 -6.03 3.61 6.51
CA LEU A 25 -5.30 2.47 7.06
C LEU A 25 -3.96 2.92 7.67
N PHE A 26 -3.25 3.79 6.97
CA PHE A 26 -1.98 4.34 7.46
C PHE A 26 -2.17 5.03 8.82
N LYS A 27 -3.21 5.84 8.97
CA LYS A 27 -3.48 6.53 10.24
C LYS A 27 -3.72 5.53 11.37
N LYS A 28 -4.42 4.43 11.11
CA LYS A 28 -4.63 3.37 12.10
C LYS A 28 -3.34 2.64 12.41
N ALA A 29 -2.54 2.31 11.39
CA ALA A 29 -1.26 1.64 11.57
C ALA A 29 -0.29 2.50 12.39
N LEU A 30 -0.28 3.80 12.15
CA LEU A 30 0.58 4.75 12.86
C LEU A 30 0.31 4.74 14.37
N VAL A 31 -0.94 4.58 14.77
CA VAL A 31 -1.32 4.53 16.19
C VAL A 31 -0.70 3.32 16.90
N GLU A 32 -0.50 2.21 16.18
CA GLU A 32 0.01 0.98 16.79
C GLU A 32 1.44 1.13 17.34
N THR A 33 2.32 1.80 16.62
CA THR A 33 3.73 1.89 16.98
C THR A 33 4.32 3.30 16.91
N GLY A 34 3.62 4.25 16.30
CA GLY A 34 4.11 5.62 16.14
C GLY A 34 4.91 5.86 14.87
N GLN A 35 5.23 4.84 14.10
CA GLN A 35 5.87 4.97 12.81
C GLN A 35 5.55 3.77 11.92
N VAL A 36 5.58 3.98 10.60
CA VAL A 36 5.15 2.97 9.63
C VAL A 36 6.20 2.77 8.53
N CYS A 37 6.47 1.53 8.18
CA CYS A 37 7.22 1.17 6.99
C CYS A 37 6.22 0.73 5.92
N ILE A 38 6.10 1.50 4.86
CA ILE A 38 5.24 1.16 3.73
C ILE A 38 6.07 0.38 2.72
N MET A 39 5.77 -0.92 2.61
CA MET A 39 6.45 -1.80 1.66
C MET A 39 5.66 -1.86 0.37
N ILE A 40 6.34 -1.60 -0.74
CA ILE A 40 5.77 -1.53 -2.07
C ILE A 40 6.18 -2.78 -2.83
N ARG A 41 5.21 -3.64 -3.13
CA ARG A 41 5.47 -4.84 -3.94
C ARG A 41 5.81 -4.41 -5.36
N ASP A 42 6.89 -4.95 -5.90
CA ASP A 42 7.32 -4.67 -7.27
C ASP A 42 6.49 -5.49 -8.24
N VAL A 43 5.38 -4.92 -8.69
CA VAL A 43 4.44 -5.57 -9.58
C VAL A 43 4.06 -4.69 -10.79
N GLY A 44 4.73 -3.56 -10.98
CA GLY A 44 4.41 -2.64 -12.08
C GLY A 44 4.46 -3.34 -13.44
N GLY A 45 3.35 -3.27 -14.18
CA GLY A 45 3.24 -3.88 -15.48
C GLY A 45 2.94 -5.38 -15.50
N ILE A 46 2.94 -6.06 -14.36
CA ILE A 46 2.61 -7.50 -14.31
C ILE A 46 1.12 -7.70 -14.55
N VAL A 47 0.78 -8.71 -15.36
CA VAL A 47 -0.60 -9.06 -15.69
C VAL A 47 -0.86 -10.55 -15.38
N GLY A 48 -2.14 -10.93 -15.29
CA GLY A 48 -2.55 -12.31 -15.10
C GLY A 48 -2.17 -12.88 -13.76
N GLU A 49 -1.84 -14.17 -13.74
CA GLU A 49 -1.58 -14.92 -12.49
C GLU A 49 -0.41 -14.39 -11.70
N ASP A 50 0.61 -13.86 -12.38
CA ASP A 50 1.80 -13.31 -11.70
C ASP A 50 1.48 -12.08 -10.86
N ALA A 51 0.36 -11.41 -11.13
CA ALA A 51 -0.09 -10.26 -10.34
C ALA A 51 -0.78 -10.66 -9.04
N GLY A 52 -1.04 -11.94 -8.83
CA GLY A 52 -1.69 -12.47 -7.63
C GLY A 52 -3.07 -13.04 -7.92
N ALA A 53 -3.71 -13.63 -6.91
CA ALA A 53 -4.97 -14.32 -7.04
C ALA A 53 -6.10 -13.46 -7.64
N GLY A 54 -6.92 -14.05 -8.50
CA GLY A 54 -8.08 -13.39 -9.09
C GLY A 54 -7.77 -12.42 -10.21
N ARG A 55 -6.55 -12.34 -10.68
CA ARG A 55 -6.17 -11.44 -11.77
C ARG A 55 -6.39 -12.09 -13.13
N THR A 56 -6.74 -11.29 -14.13
CA THR A 56 -6.93 -11.78 -15.51
C THR A 56 -5.73 -11.40 -16.36
N ALA A 57 -5.55 -12.13 -17.46
CA ALA A 57 -4.48 -11.82 -18.43
C ALA A 57 -4.85 -10.69 -19.40
N ALA A 58 -6.09 -10.23 -19.40
CA ALA A 58 -6.59 -9.28 -20.38
C ALA A 58 -6.17 -7.83 -20.13
N GLN A 59 -5.96 -7.47 -18.87
CA GLN A 59 -5.57 -6.11 -18.45
C GLN A 59 -4.54 -6.19 -17.35
N THR A 60 -3.69 -5.16 -17.27
CA THR A 60 -2.84 -5.02 -16.09
C THR A 60 -3.62 -4.33 -14.97
N ASP A 61 -3.54 -4.90 -13.77
CA ASP A 61 -4.02 -4.29 -12.55
C ASP A 61 -2.91 -3.50 -11.85
N ASN A 62 -1.72 -3.45 -12.43
CA ASN A 62 -0.54 -2.82 -11.88
C ASN A 62 0.08 -1.85 -12.89
N PRO A 63 -0.68 -0.80 -13.33
CA PRO A 63 -0.21 0.09 -14.39
C PRO A 63 0.89 1.07 -13.96
N PHE A 64 1.12 1.21 -12.65
CA PHE A 64 2.06 2.19 -12.12
C PHE A 64 3.39 1.55 -11.75
N GLY A 65 4.48 2.11 -12.24
CA GLY A 65 5.82 1.73 -11.83
C GLY A 65 6.16 2.29 -10.44
N LEU A 66 7.28 1.84 -9.88
CA LEU A 66 7.68 2.19 -8.51
C LEU A 66 7.73 3.69 -8.26
N GLN A 67 8.32 4.46 -9.18
CA GLN A 67 8.46 5.92 -9.01
C GLN A 67 7.10 6.60 -8.88
N THR A 68 6.14 6.20 -9.71
CA THR A 68 4.79 6.74 -9.67
C THR A 68 4.07 6.36 -8.39
N VAL A 69 4.22 5.11 -7.96
CA VAL A 69 3.62 4.62 -6.71
C VAL A 69 4.15 5.43 -5.53
N MET A 70 5.47 5.60 -5.44
CA MET A 70 6.09 6.37 -4.35
C MET A 70 5.61 7.82 -4.34
N LYS A 71 5.53 8.44 -5.51
CA LYS A 71 5.02 9.81 -5.63
C LYS A 71 3.58 9.92 -5.15
N ASN A 72 2.73 9.00 -5.55
CA ASN A 72 1.32 8.99 -5.15
C ASN A 72 1.16 8.85 -3.63
N ILE A 73 1.96 7.98 -3.02
CA ILE A 73 1.95 7.79 -1.56
C ILE A 73 2.38 9.07 -0.85
N GLU A 74 3.50 9.63 -1.29
CA GLU A 74 4.04 10.84 -0.68
C GLU A 74 3.07 12.02 -0.77
N GLU A 75 2.46 12.22 -1.92
CA GLU A 75 1.46 13.27 -2.12
C GLU A 75 0.20 13.04 -1.27
N GLY A 76 -0.28 11.79 -1.24
CA GLY A 76 -1.47 11.44 -0.47
C GLY A 76 -1.27 11.65 1.03
N LEU A 77 -0.11 11.30 1.55
CA LEU A 77 0.20 11.48 2.97
C LEU A 77 0.55 12.91 3.32
N ARG A 78 1.19 13.64 2.41
CA ARG A 78 1.51 15.06 2.63
C ARG A 78 0.25 15.90 2.85
N LYS A 79 -0.82 15.61 2.13
CA LYS A 79 -2.11 16.31 2.31
C LYS A 79 -2.62 16.21 3.74
N GLU A 80 -2.27 15.15 4.44
CA GLU A 80 -2.71 14.90 5.81
C GLU A 80 -1.65 15.30 6.84
N GLY A 81 -0.58 15.95 6.41
CA GLY A 81 0.45 16.45 7.30
C GLY A 81 1.57 15.46 7.62
N PHE A 82 1.65 14.33 6.90
CA PHE A 82 2.69 13.34 7.11
C PHE A 82 3.83 13.51 6.12
N THR A 83 5.06 13.41 6.61
CA THR A 83 6.26 13.67 5.82
C THR A 83 7.15 12.44 5.77
N TYR A 84 7.67 12.16 4.57
CA TYR A 84 8.62 11.06 4.34
C TYR A 84 9.84 11.22 5.26
N TYR A 85 10.27 10.11 5.85
CA TYR A 85 11.34 10.03 6.87
C TYR A 85 11.00 10.65 8.22
N ASP A 86 9.77 11.09 8.41
CA ASP A 86 9.29 11.49 9.73
C ASP A 86 8.39 10.39 10.31
N GLN A 87 7.13 10.34 9.93
CA GLN A 87 6.22 9.31 10.42
C GLN A 87 6.36 7.98 9.68
N TYR A 88 6.96 7.98 8.50
CA TYR A 88 7.04 6.76 7.68
C TYR A 88 8.27 6.74 6.77
N VAL A 89 8.60 5.53 6.33
CA VAL A 89 9.53 5.29 5.22
C VAL A 89 8.84 4.39 4.20
N MET A 90 9.36 4.40 2.97
CA MET A 90 8.90 3.52 1.88
C MET A 90 10.04 2.61 1.48
N MET A 91 9.70 1.34 1.18
CA MET A 91 10.69 0.35 0.71
C MET A 91 10.10 -0.44 -0.44
N GLU A 92 10.88 -0.58 -1.51
CA GLU A 92 10.56 -1.53 -2.56
C GLU A 92 10.85 -2.94 -2.06
N VAL A 93 9.91 -3.86 -2.29
CA VAL A 93 10.09 -5.28 -1.97
C VAL A 93 9.68 -6.11 -3.17
N PRO A 94 10.15 -7.37 -3.27
CA PRO A 94 9.70 -8.27 -4.33
C PRO A 94 8.19 -8.47 -4.32
N ASN A 95 7.66 -9.20 -5.30
CA ASN A 95 6.25 -9.54 -5.38
C ASN A 95 5.88 -10.56 -4.29
N ILE A 96 5.85 -10.10 -3.05
CA ILE A 96 5.58 -10.94 -1.87
C ILE A 96 4.11 -11.31 -1.83
N VAL A 97 3.82 -12.61 -1.73
CA VAL A 97 2.45 -13.15 -1.68
C VAL A 97 2.21 -14.01 -0.44
N ASP A 98 3.24 -14.28 0.35
CA ASP A 98 3.13 -15.07 1.57
C ASP A 98 4.00 -14.46 2.66
N ILE A 99 3.52 -14.52 3.90
CA ILE A 99 4.25 -14.09 5.09
C ILE A 99 4.34 -15.29 6.01
N SER A 100 5.53 -15.91 6.07
CA SER A 100 5.74 -17.12 6.87
C SER A 100 6.54 -16.81 8.13
N TYR A 101 6.17 -17.43 9.22
CA TYR A 101 6.90 -17.30 10.47
C TYR A 101 6.91 -18.63 11.22
N GLY A 102 7.97 -18.89 11.97
CA GLY A 102 8.12 -20.16 12.72
C GLY A 102 7.54 -20.07 14.12
N ARG A 103 7.74 -18.95 14.80
CA ARG A 103 7.25 -18.73 16.17
C ARG A 103 6.65 -17.35 16.26
N GLY A 104 5.46 -17.24 16.86
CA GLY A 104 4.76 -15.98 17.02
C GLY A 104 5.32 -15.10 18.14
N VAL A 105 6.61 -14.84 18.12
CA VAL A 105 7.30 -14.11 19.19
C VAL A 105 7.38 -12.62 18.85
N GLY A 106 6.52 -11.82 19.48
CA GLY A 106 6.59 -10.37 19.38
C GLY A 106 6.00 -9.75 18.12
N TYR A 107 5.47 -10.56 17.20
CA TYR A 107 4.83 -10.03 16.01
C TYR A 107 3.31 -10.06 16.16
N THR A 108 2.65 -9.01 15.70
CA THR A 108 1.19 -8.93 15.69
C THR A 108 0.70 -8.74 14.26
N PHE A 109 -0.51 -9.26 14.00
CA PHE A 109 -1.21 -9.06 12.73
C PHE A 109 -2.54 -8.41 13.07
N THR A 110 -2.69 -7.14 12.69
CA THR A 110 -3.87 -6.36 13.04
C THR A 110 -4.69 -6.05 11.79
N GLN A 111 -5.94 -6.48 11.79
CA GLN A 111 -6.90 -6.09 10.76
C GLN A 111 -7.71 -4.91 11.31
N HIS A 112 -7.71 -3.81 10.59
CA HIS A 112 -8.43 -2.61 10.98
C HIS A 112 -9.77 -2.51 10.27
N ASP A 113 -10.82 -2.26 11.05
CA ASP A 113 -12.12 -1.91 10.49
C ASP A 113 -12.14 -0.38 10.29
N LEU A 114 -12.17 0.02 9.02
CA LEU A 114 -12.10 1.43 8.66
C LEU A 114 -13.48 2.04 8.39
N GLY A 115 -14.55 1.24 8.53
CA GLY A 115 -15.89 1.67 8.23
C GLY A 115 -16.29 1.39 6.78
N GLU A 116 -17.59 1.31 6.54
CA GLU A 116 -18.13 0.89 5.24
C GLU A 116 -17.76 1.85 4.11
N GLU A 117 -17.76 3.16 4.37
CA GLU A 117 -17.40 4.15 3.37
C GLU A 117 -15.99 3.96 2.85
N ILE A 118 -15.05 3.70 3.77
CA ILE A 118 -13.64 3.49 3.42
C ILE A 118 -13.46 2.17 2.69
N HIS A 119 -14.12 1.10 3.17
CA HIS A 119 -14.03 -0.22 2.53
C HIS A 119 -14.58 -0.23 1.10
N ASN A 120 -15.48 0.68 0.78
CA ASN A 120 -16.05 0.81 -0.56
C ASN A 120 -15.14 1.54 -1.55
N ILE A 121 -14.07 2.19 -1.07
CA ILE A 121 -13.06 2.77 -1.95
C ILE A 121 -12.27 1.61 -2.57
N SER A 122 -12.15 1.59 -3.89
CA SER A 122 -11.55 0.48 -4.60
C SER A 122 -10.54 0.96 -5.63
N ALA A 123 -9.32 0.44 -5.58
CA ALA A 123 -8.31 0.71 -6.59
C ALA A 123 -8.76 0.21 -7.97
N THR A 124 -9.50 -0.88 -8.02
CA THR A 124 -10.08 -1.40 -9.27
C THR A 124 -11.01 -0.38 -9.91
N LYS A 125 -11.91 0.21 -9.11
CA LYS A 125 -12.81 1.25 -9.60
C LYS A 125 -12.06 2.50 -10.03
N ILE A 126 -11.06 2.90 -9.27
CA ILE A 126 -10.23 4.07 -9.59
C ILE A 126 -9.52 3.87 -10.93
N ARG A 127 -8.90 2.70 -11.13
CA ARG A 127 -8.23 2.39 -12.40
C ARG A 127 -9.21 2.38 -13.56
N ALA A 128 -10.41 1.83 -13.37
CA ALA A 128 -11.44 1.82 -14.42
C ALA A 128 -11.84 3.24 -14.82
N GLU A 129 -12.04 4.12 -13.85
CA GLU A 129 -12.36 5.52 -14.10
C GLU A 129 -11.22 6.24 -14.82
N MET A 130 -9.98 5.97 -14.44
CA MET A 130 -8.80 6.55 -15.10
C MET A 130 -8.71 6.11 -16.57
N ARG A 131 -9.03 4.85 -16.86
CA ARG A 131 -9.05 4.35 -18.25
C ARG A 131 -10.14 5.01 -19.07
N GLU A 132 -11.33 5.21 -18.49
CA GLU A 132 -12.42 5.93 -19.16
C GLU A 132 -12.05 7.37 -19.51
N LYS A 133 -11.29 8.02 -18.63
CA LYS A 133 -10.84 9.39 -18.82
C LYS A 133 -9.60 9.52 -19.70
N GLY A 134 -9.03 8.40 -20.13
CA GLY A 134 -7.81 8.39 -20.93
C GLY A 134 -6.54 8.65 -20.11
N GLU A 135 -6.58 8.52 -18.80
CA GLU A 135 -5.42 8.73 -17.92
C GLU A 135 -4.54 7.48 -17.79
N LEU A 136 -5.07 6.33 -18.23
CA LEU A 136 -4.34 5.05 -18.25
C LEU A 136 -4.37 4.40 -19.63
#